data_882032df68791595cfadfe0badbf873b
#
_entry.id   882032df68791595cfadfe0badbf873b
#
_cell.length_a   1.000
_cell.length_b   1.000
_cell.length_c   1.000
_cell.angle_alpha   90.00
_cell.angle_beta   90.00
_cell.angle_gamma   90.00
#
_symmetry.space_group_name_H-M   'P 1'
#
loop_
_entity.id
_entity.type
_entity.pdbx_description
1 polymer ?
#
loop_
_entity_poly.entity_id
_entity_poly.type
_entity_poly.pdbx_seq_one_letter_code
_entity_poly.pdbx_strand_id
1 'polypeptide(L)'
;MLDYDKEAARYDASRGGEPRAAAAAEAVLSLVPPDTRSLLDLGCGTGIVTRRLAAARDGMRVTGVDLALAMARQAAARLPGAVVLADSRRLPFRDGEFDAVSSVWLLHLAAGPADVRTIVGECARVLRPGGVYVTTVDKAASHNVGSDIDVVLSSRPPSPVRDGAADVVSHAAGHGLVPVGQACFRGHGQGRSPRRTVADLRRGWFVTLPPGDPLADGFATRLAELPDQDRPRPDPVFTLRAFRKPMDPPAG
;
A
#
# COMPACT_ATOMS: atom_id res chain seq x y z
N MET A 1 -3.40 -4.82 15.27
CA MET A 1 -3.26 -3.85 14.15
C MET A 1 -2.28 -2.77 14.58
N LEU A 2 -1.38 -2.32 13.71
CA LEU A 2 -0.43 -1.25 14.02
C LEU A 2 -1.20 0.04 14.35
N ASP A 3 -0.79 0.72 15.41
CA ASP A 3 -1.33 2.04 15.78
C ASP A 3 -0.58 3.11 14.96
N TYR A 4 -1.17 3.48 13.83
CA TYR A 4 -0.56 4.41 12.88
C TYR A 4 -0.40 5.82 13.45
N ASP A 5 -1.22 6.22 14.42
CA ASP A 5 -1.06 7.51 15.08
C ASP A 5 0.22 7.57 15.93
N LYS A 6 0.59 6.46 16.58
CA LYS A 6 1.85 6.36 17.34
C LYS A 6 3.08 6.18 16.46
N GLU A 7 2.92 5.56 15.28
CA GLU A 7 4.03 5.28 14.37
C GLU A 7 4.38 6.45 13.45
N ALA A 8 3.48 7.40 13.26
CA ALA A 8 3.60 8.47 12.26
C ALA A 8 4.98 9.17 12.27
N ALA A 9 5.49 9.55 13.45
CA ALA A 9 6.74 10.33 13.56
C ALA A 9 8.00 9.61 13.03
N ARG A 10 8.02 8.27 13.03
CA ARG A 10 9.18 7.46 12.59
C ARG A 10 8.86 6.57 11.40
N TYR A 11 7.63 6.67 10.86
CA TYR A 11 7.15 5.77 9.83
C TYR A 11 8.04 5.78 8.60
N ASP A 12 8.35 6.95 8.06
CA ASP A 12 9.15 7.06 6.85
C ASP A 12 10.56 6.47 7.03
N ALA A 13 11.25 6.85 8.10
CA ALA A 13 12.59 6.35 8.39
C ALA A 13 12.62 4.82 8.59
N SER A 14 11.57 4.26 9.21
CA SER A 14 11.47 2.83 9.48
C SER A 14 11.06 2.01 8.25
N ARG A 15 10.54 2.66 7.19
CA ARG A 15 9.95 2.01 6.01
C ARG A 15 10.67 2.33 4.70
N GLY A 16 11.94 2.71 4.73
CA GLY A 16 12.75 2.94 3.55
C GLY A 16 12.69 4.36 2.95
N GLY A 17 11.98 5.27 3.60
CA GLY A 17 12.02 6.71 3.33
C GLY A 17 11.82 7.12 1.86
N GLU A 18 12.58 8.14 1.47
CA GLU A 18 12.50 8.74 0.12
C GLU A 18 12.81 7.77 -1.03
N PRO A 19 13.82 6.87 -0.97
CA PRO A 19 14.07 5.94 -2.08
C PRO A 19 12.88 5.02 -2.36
N ARG A 20 12.21 4.51 -1.31
CA ARG A 20 11.01 3.69 -1.46
C ARG A 20 9.85 4.50 -2.03
N ALA A 21 9.66 5.72 -1.54
CA ALA A 21 8.57 6.60 -2.01
C ALA A 21 8.76 6.99 -3.47
N ALA A 22 10.01 7.25 -3.91
CA ALA A 22 10.33 7.52 -5.31
C ALA A 22 9.96 6.34 -6.21
N ALA A 23 10.44 5.13 -5.86
CA ALA A 23 10.17 3.93 -6.65
C ALA A 23 8.65 3.64 -6.75
N ALA A 24 7.90 3.83 -5.65
CA ALA A 24 6.45 3.66 -5.65
C ALA A 24 5.75 4.70 -6.55
N ALA A 25 6.13 5.98 -6.44
CA ALA A 25 5.54 7.05 -7.26
C ALA A 25 5.82 6.85 -8.75
N GLU A 26 7.05 6.49 -9.13
CA GLU A 26 7.42 6.17 -10.52
C GLU A 26 6.59 5.00 -11.07
N ALA A 27 6.41 3.94 -10.28
CA ALA A 27 5.60 2.80 -10.69
C ALA A 27 4.11 3.16 -10.85
N VAL A 28 3.54 3.99 -9.98
CA VAL A 28 2.16 4.51 -10.14
C VAL A 28 2.07 5.34 -11.43
N LEU A 29 3.00 6.27 -11.64
CA LEU A 29 2.99 7.18 -12.80
C LEU A 29 3.18 6.45 -14.14
N SER A 30 3.87 5.29 -14.15
CA SER A 30 4.00 4.46 -15.35
C SER A 30 2.69 3.81 -15.79
N LEU A 31 1.72 3.70 -14.87
CA LEU A 31 0.40 3.09 -15.12
C LEU A 31 -0.72 4.14 -15.31
N VAL A 32 -0.45 5.39 -14.94
CA VAL A 32 -1.41 6.49 -15.02
C VAL A 32 -1.22 7.24 -16.34
N PRO A 33 -2.29 7.52 -17.13
CA PRO A 33 -2.21 8.25 -18.38
C PRO A 33 -1.43 9.57 -18.26
N PRO A 34 -0.62 9.95 -19.27
CA PRO A 34 0.22 11.15 -19.19
C PRO A 34 -0.58 12.46 -19.11
N ASP A 35 -1.79 12.47 -19.61
CA ASP A 35 -2.73 13.60 -19.62
C ASP A 35 -3.57 13.72 -18.34
N THR A 36 -3.34 12.87 -17.32
CA THR A 36 -4.00 12.94 -16.01
C THR A 36 -3.81 14.31 -15.36
N ARG A 37 -4.91 14.95 -14.95
CA ARG A 37 -4.93 16.26 -14.30
C ARG A 37 -5.35 16.23 -12.84
N SER A 38 -6.03 15.14 -12.41
CA SER A 38 -6.48 14.94 -11.03
C SER A 38 -6.20 13.52 -10.59
N LEU A 39 -5.48 13.36 -9.46
CA LEU A 39 -5.17 12.08 -8.86
C LEU A 39 -5.55 12.08 -7.38
N LEU A 40 -6.25 11.03 -6.96
CA LEU A 40 -6.56 10.76 -5.56
C LEU A 40 -5.65 9.65 -5.03
N ASP A 41 -4.94 9.91 -3.93
CA ASP A 41 -4.06 8.92 -3.27
C ASP A 41 -4.67 8.48 -1.95
N LEU A 42 -5.21 7.24 -1.92
CA LEU A 42 -5.90 6.65 -0.77
C LEU A 42 -4.92 5.94 0.18
N GLY A 43 -5.08 6.19 1.48
CA GLY A 43 -4.14 5.73 2.47
C GLY A 43 -2.79 6.42 2.29
N CYS A 44 -2.82 7.73 2.06
CA CYS A 44 -1.63 8.53 1.73
C CYS A 44 -0.55 8.53 2.83
N GLY A 45 -0.91 8.07 4.04
CA GLY A 45 0.00 7.99 5.18
C GLY A 45 0.60 9.36 5.51
N THR A 46 1.91 9.40 5.63
CA THR A 46 2.66 10.65 5.88
C THR A 46 2.72 11.58 4.66
N GLY A 47 2.16 11.20 3.52
CA GLY A 47 2.19 11.97 2.27
C GLY A 47 3.51 11.92 1.50
N ILE A 48 4.45 11.04 1.87
CA ILE A 48 5.77 10.98 1.24
C ILE A 48 5.68 10.54 -0.24
N VAL A 49 4.80 9.58 -0.57
CA VAL A 49 4.51 9.17 -1.97
C VAL A 49 3.66 10.23 -2.66
N THR A 50 2.60 10.70 -2.00
CA THR A 50 1.66 11.72 -2.52
C THR A 50 2.37 12.99 -2.97
N ARG A 51 3.35 13.47 -2.18
CA ARG A 51 4.17 14.63 -2.52
C ARG A 51 4.98 14.41 -3.81
N ARG A 52 5.52 13.21 -4.01
CA ARG A 52 6.25 12.86 -5.23
C ARG A 52 5.33 12.77 -6.44
N LEU A 53 4.13 12.21 -6.27
CA LEU A 53 3.11 12.23 -7.33
C LEU A 53 2.74 13.67 -7.71
N ALA A 54 2.53 14.55 -6.72
CA ALA A 54 2.19 15.95 -6.97
C ALA A 54 3.30 16.74 -7.68
N ALA A 55 4.56 16.42 -7.40
CA ALA A 55 5.71 17.09 -8.00
C ALA A 55 6.11 16.51 -9.38
N ALA A 56 5.50 15.41 -9.82
CA ALA A 56 5.96 14.68 -11.00
C ALA A 56 5.49 15.28 -12.32
N ARG A 57 4.36 15.98 -12.35
CA ARG A 57 3.77 16.53 -13.58
C ARG A 57 3.16 17.90 -13.32
N ASP A 58 3.56 18.89 -14.08
CA ASP A 58 2.98 20.23 -14.01
C ASP A 58 1.47 20.21 -14.29
N GLY A 59 0.71 20.91 -13.46
CA GLY A 59 -0.73 21.00 -13.58
C GLY A 59 -1.52 19.77 -13.12
N MET A 60 -0.88 18.69 -12.66
CA MET A 60 -1.56 17.57 -12.03
C MET A 60 -1.87 17.89 -10.56
N ARG A 61 -3.13 17.94 -10.20
CA ARG A 61 -3.58 18.10 -8.80
C ARG A 61 -3.65 16.74 -8.14
N VAL A 62 -2.98 16.60 -6.98
CA VAL A 62 -3.01 15.37 -6.19
C VAL A 62 -3.66 15.65 -4.85
N THR A 63 -4.66 14.85 -4.49
CA THR A 63 -5.33 14.90 -3.19
C THR A 63 -5.01 13.63 -2.43
N GLY A 64 -4.53 13.75 -1.19
CA GLY A 64 -4.29 12.62 -0.28
C GLY A 64 -5.48 12.40 0.65
N VAL A 65 -5.80 11.13 0.92
CA VAL A 65 -6.78 10.74 1.94
C VAL A 65 -6.16 9.75 2.91
N ASP A 66 -6.32 9.98 4.20
CA ASP A 66 -5.96 9.01 5.24
C ASP A 66 -6.98 9.02 6.38
N LEU A 67 -7.16 7.88 7.04
CA LEU A 67 -8.05 7.74 8.20
C LEU A 67 -7.35 8.08 9.52
N ALA A 68 -6.02 7.87 9.60
CA ALA A 68 -5.22 8.12 10.79
C ALA A 68 -4.88 9.61 10.89
N LEU A 69 -5.34 10.26 11.97
CA LEU A 69 -5.19 11.70 12.14
C LEU A 69 -3.73 12.16 12.14
N ALA A 70 -2.83 11.44 12.82
CA ALA A 70 -1.41 11.81 12.86
C ALA A 70 -0.73 11.66 11.51
N MET A 71 -1.11 10.65 10.71
CA MET A 71 -0.66 10.50 9.32
C MET A 71 -1.16 11.66 8.45
N ALA A 72 -2.45 11.95 8.48
CA ALA A 72 -3.05 13.04 7.72
C ALA A 72 -2.44 14.41 8.07
N ARG A 73 -2.12 14.67 9.34
CA ARG A 73 -1.42 15.90 9.77
C ARG A 73 -0.02 16.02 9.17
N GLN A 74 0.76 14.94 9.12
CA GLN A 74 2.08 14.96 8.48
C GLN A 74 1.96 15.16 6.97
N ALA A 75 1.01 14.48 6.33
CA ALA A 75 0.72 14.67 4.92
C ALA A 75 0.31 16.12 4.61
N ALA A 76 -0.55 16.73 5.43
CA ALA A 76 -0.98 18.14 5.28
C ALA A 76 0.19 19.13 5.44
N ALA A 77 1.18 18.82 6.28
CA ALA A 77 2.39 19.64 6.38
C ALA A 77 3.25 19.59 5.10
N ARG A 78 3.20 18.47 4.35
CA ARG A 78 3.90 18.30 3.06
C ARG A 78 3.12 18.82 1.86
N LEU A 79 1.80 18.80 1.96
CA LEU A 79 0.84 19.11 0.89
C LEU A 79 -0.28 20.00 1.46
N PRO A 80 0.01 21.29 1.78
CA PRO A 80 -0.98 22.19 2.36
C PRO A 80 -2.23 22.32 1.47
N GLY A 81 -3.40 22.11 2.08
CA GLY A 81 -4.69 22.22 1.40
C GLY A 81 -5.07 21.03 0.50
N ALA A 82 -4.22 20.00 0.40
CA ALA A 82 -4.43 18.86 -0.50
C ALA A 82 -4.64 17.51 0.25
N VAL A 83 -4.96 17.54 1.55
CA VAL A 83 -5.17 16.32 2.35
C VAL A 83 -6.51 16.35 3.06
N VAL A 84 -7.23 15.24 3.00
CA VAL A 84 -8.54 15.05 3.62
C VAL A 84 -8.48 13.90 4.62
N LEU A 85 -8.96 14.12 5.84
CA LEU A 85 -9.15 13.07 6.83
C LEU A 85 -10.47 12.36 6.54
N ALA A 86 -10.42 11.14 6.01
CA ALA A 86 -11.61 10.39 5.67
C ALA A 86 -11.37 8.87 5.62
N ASP A 87 -12.47 8.12 5.69
CA ASP A 87 -12.48 6.67 5.51
C ASP A 87 -12.54 6.33 4.01
N SER A 88 -11.61 5.50 3.55
CA SER A 88 -11.56 5.04 2.15
C SER A 88 -12.79 4.22 1.73
N ARG A 89 -13.61 3.75 2.68
CA ARG A 89 -14.87 3.06 2.43
C ARG A 89 -16.04 4.01 2.16
N ARG A 90 -15.84 5.32 2.40
CA ARG A 90 -16.85 6.36 2.18
C ARG A 90 -16.16 7.69 1.89
N LEU A 91 -15.80 7.90 0.65
CA LEU A 91 -15.04 9.07 0.21
C LEU A 91 -15.93 10.33 0.09
N PRO A 92 -15.48 11.48 0.60
CA PRO A 92 -16.25 12.73 0.54
C PRO A 92 -16.06 13.45 -0.81
N PHE A 93 -16.07 12.71 -1.91
CA PHE A 93 -15.91 13.22 -3.26
C PHE A 93 -17.08 12.81 -4.15
N ARG A 94 -17.30 13.57 -5.21
CA ARG A 94 -18.37 13.30 -6.18
C ARG A 94 -18.02 12.11 -7.07
N ASP A 95 -19.04 11.55 -7.70
CA ASP A 95 -18.85 10.55 -8.73
C ASP A 95 -18.09 11.18 -9.91
N GLY A 96 -17.09 10.43 -10.44
CA GLY A 96 -16.33 10.87 -11.60
C GLY A 96 -15.43 12.10 -11.40
N GLU A 97 -15.00 12.39 -10.17
CA GLU A 97 -14.21 13.59 -9.86
C GLU A 97 -12.74 13.46 -10.27
N PHE A 98 -12.19 12.25 -10.35
CA PHE A 98 -10.77 12.04 -10.57
C PHE A 98 -10.45 11.29 -11.87
N ASP A 99 -9.33 11.68 -12.50
CA ASP A 99 -8.76 10.98 -13.65
C ASP A 99 -8.05 9.71 -13.24
N ALA A 100 -7.43 9.71 -12.06
CA ALA A 100 -6.73 8.56 -11.51
C ALA A 100 -6.95 8.44 -9.99
N VAL A 101 -6.91 7.21 -9.50
CA VAL A 101 -6.90 6.87 -8.07
C VAL A 101 -5.75 5.92 -7.82
N SER A 102 -4.95 6.18 -6.78
CA SER A 102 -3.93 5.25 -6.28
C SER A 102 -4.26 4.78 -4.86
N SER A 103 -3.90 3.52 -4.54
CA SER A 103 -3.94 3.00 -3.17
C SER A 103 -2.74 2.09 -2.93
N VAL A 104 -1.58 2.72 -2.69
CA VAL A 104 -0.33 1.99 -2.47
C VAL A 104 -0.26 1.55 -1.01
N TRP A 105 -0.15 0.23 -0.79
CA TRP A 105 -0.11 -0.39 0.54
C TRP A 105 -1.34 -0.13 1.43
N LEU A 106 -2.54 -0.02 0.84
CA LEU A 106 -3.78 0.20 1.58
C LEU A 106 -4.59 -1.08 1.81
N LEU A 107 -4.91 -1.84 0.75
CA LEU A 107 -5.92 -2.91 0.80
C LEU A 107 -5.60 -4.03 1.80
N HIS A 108 -4.31 -4.31 2.03
CA HIS A 108 -3.87 -5.31 3.02
C HIS A 108 -4.23 -4.94 4.47
N LEU A 109 -4.61 -3.67 4.74
CA LEU A 109 -5.02 -3.16 6.05
C LEU A 109 -6.53 -3.29 6.29
N ALA A 110 -7.30 -3.62 5.28
CA ALA A 110 -8.75 -3.79 5.39
C ALA A 110 -9.11 -4.86 6.43
N ALA A 111 -10.21 -4.69 7.14
CA ALA A 111 -10.65 -5.64 8.16
C ALA A 111 -11.07 -6.99 7.55
N GLY A 112 -11.61 -6.97 6.33
CA GLY A 112 -12.04 -8.16 5.60
C GLY A 112 -12.28 -7.93 4.11
N PRO A 113 -12.64 -9.00 3.37
CA PRO A 113 -12.92 -8.91 1.93
C PRO A 113 -14.05 -7.93 1.59
N ALA A 114 -15.03 -7.78 2.49
CA ALA A 114 -16.13 -6.83 2.31
C ALA A 114 -15.63 -5.38 2.29
N ASP A 115 -14.68 -5.04 3.19
CA ASP A 115 -14.07 -3.71 3.20
C ASP A 115 -13.26 -3.46 1.93
N VAL A 116 -12.48 -4.46 1.48
CA VAL A 116 -11.72 -4.35 0.21
C VAL A 116 -12.65 -4.06 -0.94
N ARG A 117 -13.75 -4.82 -1.07
CA ARG A 117 -14.75 -4.60 -2.11
C ARG A 117 -15.36 -3.19 -2.03
N THR A 118 -15.67 -2.71 -0.82
CA THR A 118 -16.22 -1.37 -0.63
C THR A 118 -15.22 -0.28 -1.03
N ILE A 119 -13.93 -0.40 -0.63
CA ILE A 119 -12.87 0.53 -1.02
C ILE A 119 -12.71 0.57 -2.55
N VAL A 120 -12.66 -0.60 -3.20
CA VAL A 120 -12.56 -0.70 -4.67
C VAL A 120 -13.79 -0.07 -5.34
N GLY A 121 -14.99 -0.25 -4.77
CA GLY A 121 -16.23 0.38 -5.24
C GLY A 121 -16.17 1.91 -5.15
N GLU A 122 -15.67 2.46 -4.04
CA GLU A 122 -15.48 3.91 -3.89
C GLU A 122 -14.45 4.44 -4.90
N CYS A 123 -13.33 3.70 -5.12
CA CYS A 123 -12.38 4.05 -6.18
C CYS A 123 -13.04 4.10 -7.56
N ALA A 124 -13.87 3.09 -7.89
CA ALA A 124 -14.61 3.05 -9.15
C ALA A 124 -15.63 4.19 -9.26
N ARG A 125 -16.31 4.55 -8.15
CA ARG A 125 -17.30 5.63 -8.12
C ARG A 125 -16.67 6.98 -8.41
N VAL A 126 -15.58 7.31 -7.70
CA VAL A 126 -14.93 8.63 -7.82
C VAL A 126 -14.11 8.79 -9.11
N LEU A 127 -13.80 7.71 -9.80
CA LEU A 127 -13.15 7.76 -11.12
C LEU A 127 -14.15 8.20 -12.19
N ARG A 128 -13.71 9.13 -13.05
CA ARG A 128 -14.42 9.45 -14.30
C ARG A 128 -14.40 8.27 -15.29
N PRO A 129 -15.31 8.21 -16.26
CA PRO A 129 -15.16 7.31 -17.38
C PRO A 129 -13.78 7.47 -18.06
N GLY A 130 -13.11 6.37 -18.38
CA GLY A 130 -11.75 6.34 -18.89
C GLY A 130 -10.64 6.47 -17.82
N GLY A 131 -10.99 6.81 -16.58
CA GLY A 131 -10.04 6.95 -15.46
C GLY A 131 -9.41 5.63 -15.03
N VAL A 132 -8.27 5.70 -14.33
CA VAL A 132 -7.45 4.54 -13.95
C VAL A 132 -7.31 4.42 -12.43
N TYR A 133 -7.57 3.23 -11.90
CA TYR A 133 -7.25 2.85 -10.51
C TYR A 133 -5.97 2.02 -10.48
N VAL A 134 -5.03 2.39 -9.59
CA VAL A 134 -3.75 1.69 -9.38
C VAL A 134 -3.64 1.26 -7.92
N THR A 135 -3.36 -0.01 -7.66
CA THR A 135 -3.24 -0.52 -6.28
C THR A 135 -2.16 -1.57 -6.13
N THR A 136 -1.57 -1.65 -4.93
CA THR A 136 -0.68 -2.75 -4.54
C THR A 136 -1.51 -4.01 -4.32
N VAL A 137 -0.99 -5.14 -4.82
CA VAL A 137 -1.52 -6.48 -4.55
C VAL A 137 -0.46 -7.38 -3.94
N ASP A 138 -0.87 -8.47 -3.29
CA ASP A 138 0.01 -9.51 -2.73
C ASP A 138 1.14 -8.98 -1.84
N LYS A 139 0.88 -7.90 -1.09
CA LYS A 139 1.91 -7.20 -0.30
C LYS A 139 2.62 -8.11 0.69
N ALA A 140 1.89 -9.00 1.35
CA ALA A 140 2.48 -9.92 2.33
C ALA A 140 3.39 -10.95 1.65
N ALA A 141 2.99 -11.49 0.49
CA ALA A 141 3.78 -12.42 -0.30
C ALA A 141 5.06 -11.78 -0.86
N SER A 142 5.02 -10.49 -1.21
CA SER A 142 6.19 -9.74 -1.69
C SER A 142 7.35 -9.71 -0.70
N HIS A 143 7.09 -9.92 0.59
CA HIS A 143 8.13 -10.01 1.61
C HIS A 143 8.82 -11.38 1.69
N ASN A 144 8.35 -12.37 0.97
CA ASN A 144 9.06 -13.64 0.80
C ASN A 144 10.05 -13.48 -0.37
N VAL A 145 11.30 -13.25 -0.04
CA VAL A 145 12.39 -13.04 -1.02
C VAL A 145 13.29 -14.27 -1.19
N GLY A 146 12.89 -15.40 -0.62
CA GLY A 146 13.65 -16.65 -0.66
C GLY A 146 14.89 -16.65 0.25
N SER A 147 14.89 -15.83 1.30
CA SER A 147 16.00 -15.72 2.24
C SER A 147 15.98 -16.82 3.32
N ASP A 148 17.10 -16.94 4.06
CA ASP A 148 17.19 -17.79 5.26
C ASP A 148 16.14 -17.41 6.33
N ILE A 149 15.82 -16.13 6.46
CA ILE A 149 14.73 -15.66 7.33
C ILE A 149 13.38 -16.25 6.88
N ASP A 150 13.12 -16.27 5.58
CA ASP A 150 11.87 -16.81 5.03
C ASP A 150 11.77 -18.32 5.26
N VAL A 151 12.91 -19.05 5.18
CA VAL A 151 12.98 -20.47 5.53
C VAL A 151 12.60 -20.68 6.99
N VAL A 152 13.17 -19.89 7.92
CA VAL A 152 12.82 -19.97 9.35
C VAL A 152 11.33 -19.70 9.56
N LEU A 153 10.76 -18.70 8.89
CA LEU A 153 9.37 -18.29 9.06
C LEU A 153 8.36 -19.11 8.23
N SER A 154 8.81 -20.10 7.45
CA SER A 154 7.94 -20.88 6.54
C SER A 154 6.83 -21.65 7.26
N SER A 155 7.07 -22.10 8.50
CA SER A 155 6.10 -22.81 9.34
C SER A 155 5.19 -21.88 10.18
N ARG A 156 5.26 -20.56 9.93
CA ARG A 156 4.37 -19.59 10.57
C ARG A 156 2.92 -19.83 10.14
N PRO A 157 1.94 -19.76 11.07
CA PRO A 157 0.53 -19.81 10.70
C PRO A 157 0.20 -18.79 9.60
N PRO A 158 -0.63 -19.14 8.60
CA PRO A 158 -0.98 -18.24 7.53
C PRO A 158 -1.75 -17.02 8.07
N SER A 159 -1.43 -15.85 7.56
CA SER A 159 -2.22 -14.63 7.80
C SER A 159 -3.32 -14.52 6.76
N PRO A 160 -4.50 -13.99 7.12
CA PRO A 160 -5.53 -13.69 6.13
C PRO A 160 -4.98 -12.72 5.07
N VAL A 161 -5.03 -13.14 3.81
CA VAL A 161 -4.69 -12.26 2.67
C VAL A 161 -5.90 -11.38 2.37
N ARG A 162 -5.69 -10.07 2.29
CA ARG A 162 -6.75 -9.09 2.00
C ARG A 162 -6.60 -8.45 0.61
N ASP A 163 -5.38 -8.39 0.12
CA ASP A 163 -4.98 -7.77 -1.14
C ASP A 163 -4.50 -8.80 -2.17
N GLY A 164 -5.01 -10.04 -2.10
CA GLY A 164 -4.72 -11.08 -3.08
C GLY A 164 -5.05 -10.61 -4.50
N ALA A 165 -4.11 -10.77 -5.45
CA ALA A 165 -4.27 -10.26 -6.80
C ALA A 165 -5.55 -10.76 -7.50
N ALA A 166 -5.90 -12.03 -7.33
CA ALA A 166 -7.12 -12.61 -7.92
C ALA A 166 -8.39 -11.99 -7.32
N ASP A 167 -8.43 -11.81 -6.00
CA ASP A 167 -9.58 -11.22 -5.29
C ASP A 167 -9.75 -9.75 -5.67
N VAL A 168 -8.65 -8.98 -5.75
CA VAL A 168 -8.68 -7.57 -6.16
C VAL A 168 -9.17 -7.43 -7.60
N VAL A 169 -8.74 -8.30 -8.53
CA VAL A 169 -9.24 -8.34 -9.90
C VAL A 169 -10.74 -8.65 -9.92
N SER A 170 -11.20 -9.62 -9.13
CA SER A 170 -12.62 -9.98 -9.02
C SER A 170 -13.46 -8.81 -8.47
N HIS A 171 -12.98 -8.13 -7.40
CA HIS A 171 -13.67 -6.96 -6.86
C HIS A 171 -13.71 -5.79 -7.87
N ALA A 172 -12.61 -5.54 -8.57
CA ALA A 172 -12.54 -4.52 -9.61
C ALA A 172 -13.56 -4.80 -10.74
N ALA A 173 -13.60 -6.05 -11.23
CA ALA A 173 -14.57 -6.48 -12.24
C ALA A 173 -16.01 -6.33 -11.77
N GLY A 174 -16.30 -6.65 -10.50
CA GLY A 174 -17.62 -6.47 -9.88
C GLY A 174 -18.11 -5.02 -9.84
N HIS A 175 -17.19 -4.04 -9.98
CA HIS A 175 -17.48 -2.62 -10.08
C HIS A 175 -17.25 -2.04 -11.50
N GLY A 176 -17.18 -2.92 -12.51
CA GLY A 176 -17.05 -2.53 -13.92
C GLY A 176 -15.64 -2.04 -14.31
N LEU A 177 -14.64 -2.22 -13.47
CA LEU A 177 -13.26 -1.87 -13.80
C LEU A 177 -12.59 -3.03 -14.57
N VAL A 178 -11.84 -2.71 -15.62
CA VAL A 178 -11.12 -3.70 -16.44
C VAL A 178 -9.60 -3.61 -16.23
N PRO A 179 -8.87 -4.73 -16.11
CA PRO A 179 -7.42 -4.71 -15.98
C PRO A 179 -6.76 -4.10 -17.22
N VAL A 180 -5.80 -3.19 -17.04
CA VAL A 180 -5.10 -2.53 -18.15
C VAL A 180 -3.57 -2.59 -18.04
N GLY A 181 -3.01 -3.04 -16.92
CA GLY A 181 -1.56 -3.15 -16.78
C GLY A 181 -1.11 -3.52 -15.38
N GLN A 182 0.19 -3.67 -15.26
CA GLN A 182 0.89 -3.89 -14.00
C GLN A 182 2.28 -3.26 -14.06
N ALA A 183 2.82 -2.94 -12.87
CA ALA A 183 4.20 -2.51 -12.69
C ALA A 183 4.76 -3.11 -11.41
N CYS A 184 6.08 -3.20 -11.33
CA CYS A 184 6.75 -3.62 -10.12
C CYS A 184 7.72 -2.54 -9.65
N PHE A 185 7.93 -2.45 -8.33
CA PHE A 185 8.93 -1.55 -7.77
C PHE A 185 9.60 -2.15 -6.55
N ARG A 186 10.85 -1.78 -6.34
CA ARG A 186 11.64 -2.24 -5.20
C ARG A 186 11.25 -1.51 -3.92
N GLY A 187 11.03 -2.26 -2.85
CA GLY A 187 10.78 -1.72 -1.52
C GLY A 187 12.08 -1.36 -0.80
N HIS A 188 12.78 -0.33 -1.30
CA HIS A 188 14.06 0.11 -0.75
C HIS A 188 14.06 0.23 0.77
N GLY A 189 15.09 -0.34 1.42
CA GLY A 189 15.25 -0.31 2.87
C GLY A 189 14.25 -1.16 3.66
N GLN A 190 13.49 -2.04 3.01
CA GLN A 190 12.57 -2.97 3.67
C GLN A 190 13.10 -4.41 3.77
N GLY A 191 14.33 -4.64 3.34
CA GLY A 191 15.03 -5.89 3.59
C GLY A 191 15.12 -6.16 5.10
N ARG A 192 14.83 -7.39 5.49
CA ARG A 192 14.86 -7.80 6.90
C ARG A 192 16.24 -8.31 7.29
N SER A 193 16.73 -7.95 8.48
CA SER A 193 17.83 -8.66 9.13
C SER A 193 17.29 -9.58 10.22
N PRO A 194 18.02 -10.65 10.61
CA PRO A 194 17.58 -11.54 11.67
C PRO A 194 17.26 -10.80 12.97
N ARG A 195 18.16 -9.92 13.42
CA ARG A 195 17.98 -9.11 14.65
C ARG A 195 16.74 -8.24 14.59
N ARG A 196 16.50 -7.56 13.46
CA ARG A 196 15.30 -6.75 13.27
C ARG A 196 14.03 -7.60 13.27
N THR A 197 14.08 -8.77 12.64
CA THR A 197 12.94 -9.70 12.59
C THR A 197 12.57 -10.21 13.99
N VAL A 198 13.55 -10.53 14.84
CA VAL A 198 13.34 -10.87 16.25
C VAL A 198 12.67 -9.71 17.00
N ALA A 199 13.15 -8.49 16.80
CA ALA A 199 12.54 -7.32 17.43
C ALA A 199 11.08 -7.10 16.98
N ASP A 200 10.79 -7.34 15.71
CA ASP A 200 9.45 -7.22 15.14
C ASP A 200 8.51 -8.33 15.66
N LEU A 201 8.98 -9.56 15.82
CA LEU A 201 8.26 -10.66 16.48
C LEU A 201 7.87 -10.27 17.91
N ARG A 202 8.82 -9.78 18.69
CA ARG A 202 8.60 -9.36 20.09
C ARG A 202 7.61 -8.20 20.23
N ARG A 203 7.49 -7.36 19.21
CA ARG A 203 6.49 -6.26 19.15
C ARG A 203 5.11 -6.70 18.65
N GLY A 204 4.94 -7.98 18.28
CA GLY A 204 3.69 -8.47 17.70
C GLY A 204 3.38 -7.92 16.30
N TRP A 205 4.41 -7.58 15.53
CA TRP A 205 4.23 -7.11 14.15
C TRP A 205 3.76 -8.20 13.19
N PHE A 206 3.92 -9.45 13.58
CA PHE A 206 3.35 -10.58 12.85
C PHE A 206 1.98 -10.89 13.47
N VAL A 207 0.91 -10.51 12.81
CA VAL A 207 -0.47 -10.61 13.31
C VAL A 207 -0.85 -12.02 13.81
N THR A 208 -0.20 -13.04 13.26
CA THR A 208 -0.42 -14.46 13.61
C THR A 208 0.50 -14.97 14.73
N LEU A 209 1.35 -14.11 15.23
CA LEU A 209 2.29 -14.41 16.32
C LEU A 209 2.28 -13.24 17.31
N PRO A 210 1.25 -13.17 18.18
CA PRO A 210 1.15 -12.10 19.16
C PRO A 210 2.33 -12.13 20.14
N PRO A 211 2.62 -11.03 20.84
CA PRO A 211 3.65 -11.00 21.89
C PRO A 211 3.37 -12.08 22.94
N GLY A 212 4.42 -12.87 23.31
CA GLY A 212 4.29 -13.95 24.28
C GLY A 212 3.73 -15.27 23.73
N ASP A 213 3.50 -15.37 22.42
CA ASP A 213 3.19 -16.66 21.79
C ASP A 213 4.44 -17.57 21.82
N PRO A 214 4.34 -18.82 22.32
CA PRO A 214 5.47 -19.75 22.35
C PRO A 214 6.11 -20.00 20.96
N LEU A 215 5.31 -19.95 19.90
CA LEU A 215 5.83 -20.05 18.52
C LEU A 215 6.71 -18.84 18.17
N ALA A 216 6.38 -17.65 18.66
CA ALA A 216 7.21 -16.47 18.43
C ALA A 216 8.57 -16.59 19.07
N ASP A 217 8.67 -17.17 20.27
CA ASP A 217 9.94 -17.43 20.95
C ASP A 217 10.77 -18.49 20.20
N GLY A 218 10.15 -19.55 19.71
CA GLY A 218 10.80 -20.57 18.88
C GLY A 218 11.38 -19.98 17.59
N PHE A 219 10.63 -19.09 16.90
CA PHE A 219 11.16 -18.38 15.73
C PHE A 219 12.27 -17.40 16.10
N ALA A 220 12.15 -16.68 17.22
CA ALA A 220 13.17 -15.75 17.68
C ALA A 220 14.50 -16.46 17.97
N THR A 221 14.46 -17.64 18.60
CA THR A 221 15.65 -18.47 18.84
C THR A 221 16.31 -18.88 17.53
N ARG A 222 15.57 -19.46 16.58
CA ARG A 222 16.09 -19.89 15.28
C ARG A 222 16.65 -18.71 14.45
N LEU A 223 16.02 -17.55 14.51
CA LEU A 223 16.51 -16.34 13.85
C LEU A 223 17.81 -15.83 14.48
N ALA A 224 17.97 -15.95 15.80
CA ALA A 224 19.20 -15.58 16.48
C ALA A 224 20.42 -16.45 16.13
N GLU A 225 20.18 -17.67 15.63
CA GLU A 225 21.21 -18.60 15.16
C GLU A 225 21.68 -18.31 13.71
N LEU A 226 20.95 -17.51 12.95
CA LEU A 226 21.33 -17.17 11.57
C LEU A 226 22.60 -16.31 11.54
N PRO A 227 23.45 -16.46 10.49
CA PRO A 227 24.61 -15.59 10.30
C PRO A 227 24.21 -14.15 10.00
N ASP A 228 25.18 -13.23 10.09
CA ASP A 228 25.02 -11.84 9.67
C ASP A 228 23.78 -11.16 10.28
N GLN A 229 23.69 -11.16 11.60
CA GLN A 229 22.54 -10.72 12.38
C GLN A 229 22.02 -9.31 12.03
N ASP A 230 22.87 -8.40 11.61
CA ASP A 230 22.51 -7.01 11.29
C ASP A 230 22.43 -6.75 9.78
N ARG A 231 22.86 -7.69 8.94
CA ARG A 231 22.84 -7.56 7.49
C ARG A 231 21.42 -7.77 6.95
N PRO A 232 20.80 -6.75 6.30
CA PRO A 232 19.51 -6.93 5.66
C PRO A 232 19.60 -7.95 4.52
N ARG A 233 18.59 -8.81 4.40
CA ARG A 233 18.34 -9.64 3.22
C ARG A 233 17.76 -8.76 2.10
N PRO A 234 17.63 -9.28 0.86
CA PRO A 234 17.13 -8.48 -0.26
C PRO A 234 15.83 -7.73 0.06
N ASP A 235 15.70 -6.53 -0.50
CA ASP A 235 14.46 -5.78 -0.42
C ASP A 235 13.33 -6.51 -1.16
N PRO A 236 12.08 -6.42 -0.67
CA PRO A 236 10.93 -6.94 -1.39
C PRO A 236 10.70 -6.21 -2.71
N VAL A 237 10.06 -6.88 -3.66
CA VAL A 237 9.53 -6.27 -4.88
C VAL A 237 8.02 -6.30 -4.79
N PHE A 238 7.39 -5.12 -4.83
CA PHE A 238 5.94 -4.96 -4.79
C PHE A 238 5.35 -4.89 -6.19
N THR A 239 4.15 -5.45 -6.35
CA THR A 239 3.38 -5.42 -7.60
C THR A 239 2.23 -4.44 -7.48
N LEU A 240 2.08 -3.58 -8.48
CA LEU A 240 0.91 -2.76 -8.73
C LEU A 240 0.07 -3.37 -9.84
N ARG A 241 -1.25 -3.31 -9.69
CA ARG A 241 -2.23 -3.59 -10.74
C ARG A 241 -2.95 -2.30 -11.10
N ALA A 242 -3.19 -2.12 -12.40
CA ALA A 242 -3.97 -1.00 -12.91
C ALA A 242 -5.28 -1.50 -13.55
N PHE A 243 -6.34 -0.76 -13.26
CA PHE A 243 -7.69 -1.04 -13.75
C PHE A 243 -8.27 0.23 -14.35
N ARG A 244 -9.00 0.14 -15.46
CA ARG A 244 -9.65 1.28 -16.12
C ARG A 244 -11.16 1.20 -15.94
N LYS A 245 -11.78 2.32 -15.64
CA LYS A 245 -13.22 2.49 -15.77
C LYS A 245 -13.55 2.67 -17.26
N PRO A 246 -14.38 1.84 -17.86
CA PRO A 246 -14.77 2.01 -19.26
C PRO A 246 -15.30 3.41 -19.56
N MET A 247 -15.19 3.82 -20.80
CA MET A 247 -15.90 5.01 -21.28
C MET A 247 -17.40 4.76 -21.28
N ASP A 248 -18.19 5.77 -21.00
CA ASP A 248 -19.62 5.68 -21.22
C ASP A 248 -19.91 5.40 -22.71
N PRO A 249 -20.89 4.56 -23.03
CA PRO A 249 -21.29 4.40 -24.42
C PRO A 249 -21.65 5.77 -25.01
N PRO A 250 -21.36 6.02 -26.30
CA PRO A 250 -21.75 7.26 -26.92
C PRO A 250 -23.26 7.45 -26.71
N ALA A 251 -23.67 8.65 -26.32
CA ALA A 251 -25.07 9.01 -26.24
C ALA A 251 -25.68 8.83 -27.66
N GLY A 252 -26.58 7.87 -27.78
CA GLY A 252 -27.27 7.57 -29.04
C GLY A 252 -28.19 8.70 -29.47
#